data_b4fcdded8186304437744e47536050f1
#
_entry.id   b4fcdded8186304437744e47536050f1
#
_cell.length_a   1.000
_cell.length_b   1.000
_cell.length_c   1.000
_cell.angle_alpha   90.00
_cell.angle_beta   90.00
_cell.angle_gamma   90.00
#
_symmetry.space_group_name_H-M   'P 1'
#
loop_
_entity.id
_entity.type
_entity.pdbx_description
1 polymer ?
#
loop_
_entity_poly.entity_id
_entity_poly.type
_entity_poly.pdbx_seq_one_letter_code
_entity_poly.pdbx_strand_id
1 'polypeptide(L)'
;MEKEKKKCKLCNEEFEFNPKRKREREKEFCSRVCSGRYNGQQGEGRKYSDEVNKKKGRKGDLNAFYGKSHSEESKEKMSESSKWDDSKFRYCNLSNEEKEVLDGLLLSDGCLSEKSRISARLTFGFKFKETPEEIFKELHSIDFSPIWQSEHTKCYHSKSNMYHDLLSENLRWYPKKEKIVPRDILITPKSCYWWFVGDGYTSRENVYLCTDSFTEDDNNFLIDKLKKKGFNPSLTSRNRIRFNKKETINFLEWIKPEEGIMKQYKYKWEI
;
A
#
# COMPACT_ATOMS: atom_id res chain seq x y z
N MET A 1 -19.20 14.22 -21.43
CA MET A 1 -18.04 15.12 -21.75
C MET A 1 -17.38 14.53 -22.98
N GLU A 2 -17.33 15.29 -24.07
CA GLU A 2 -16.70 14.82 -25.31
C GLU A 2 -15.19 14.71 -25.09
N LYS A 3 -14.68 13.52 -25.29
CA LYS A 3 -13.24 13.23 -25.38
C LYS A 3 -12.85 13.27 -26.85
N GLU A 4 -11.72 13.84 -27.14
CA GLU A 4 -11.12 13.84 -28.46
C GLU A 4 -10.04 12.77 -28.56
N LYS A 5 -9.74 12.33 -29.79
CA LYS A 5 -8.69 11.33 -30.05
C LYS A 5 -7.54 11.97 -30.80
N LYS A 6 -6.31 11.54 -30.49
CA LYS A 6 -5.11 11.84 -31.27
C LYS A 6 -4.15 10.65 -31.29
N LYS A 7 -3.24 10.64 -32.29
CA LYS A 7 -2.27 9.56 -32.44
C LYS A 7 -1.03 9.79 -31.60
N CYS A 8 -0.53 8.73 -30.99
CA CYS A 8 0.72 8.73 -30.25
C CYS A 8 1.92 8.92 -31.16
N LYS A 9 2.81 9.82 -30.82
CA LYS A 9 4.00 10.19 -31.61
C LYS A 9 5.03 9.04 -31.74
N LEU A 10 4.97 8.02 -30.87
CA LEU A 10 5.86 6.85 -30.93
C LEU A 10 5.21 5.63 -31.58
N CYS A 11 4.04 5.19 -31.08
CA CYS A 11 3.42 3.92 -31.50
C CYS A 11 2.29 4.08 -32.53
N ASN A 12 1.94 5.31 -32.90
CA ASN A 12 0.84 5.67 -33.81
C ASN A 12 -0.57 5.22 -33.37
N GLU A 13 -0.72 4.58 -32.23
CA GLU A 13 -2.01 4.20 -31.68
C GLU A 13 -2.81 5.43 -31.27
N GLU A 14 -4.12 5.38 -31.45
CA GLU A 14 -5.03 6.43 -31.01
C GLU A 14 -5.22 6.38 -29.49
N PHE A 15 -5.23 7.54 -28.85
CA PHE A 15 -5.56 7.67 -27.44
C PHE A 15 -6.48 8.85 -27.18
N GLU A 16 -7.35 8.71 -26.21
CA GLU A 16 -8.32 9.73 -25.80
C GLU A 16 -7.68 10.79 -24.90
N PHE A 17 -8.10 12.05 -25.08
CA PHE A 17 -7.70 13.14 -24.22
C PHE A 17 -8.87 14.11 -23.99
N ASN A 18 -8.83 14.85 -22.89
CA ASN A 18 -9.81 15.88 -22.59
C ASN A 18 -9.26 17.25 -23.06
N PRO A 19 -9.86 17.87 -24.12
CA PRO A 19 -9.34 19.12 -24.68
C PRO A 19 -9.43 20.31 -23.73
N LYS A 20 -10.29 20.24 -22.70
CA LYS A 20 -10.43 21.31 -21.69
C LYS A 20 -9.30 21.30 -20.65
N ARG A 21 -8.56 20.19 -20.54
CA ARG A 21 -7.41 20.08 -19.61
C ARG A 21 -6.10 20.38 -20.34
N LYS A 22 -5.44 21.49 -20.00
CA LYS A 22 -4.18 21.93 -20.62
C LYS A 22 -3.15 20.79 -20.72
N ARG A 23 -2.90 20.06 -19.62
CA ARG A 23 -1.93 18.94 -19.59
C ARG A 23 -2.29 17.78 -20.54
N GLU A 24 -3.57 17.50 -20.74
CA GLU A 24 -4.02 16.43 -21.64
C GLU A 24 -3.99 16.88 -23.08
N ARG A 25 -4.34 18.13 -23.36
CA ARG A 25 -4.26 18.74 -24.69
C ARG A 25 -2.82 18.80 -25.24
N GLU A 26 -1.82 19.04 -24.38
CA GLU A 26 -0.39 19.08 -24.72
C GLU A 26 0.26 17.69 -24.75
N LYS A 27 -0.46 16.62 -24.42
CA LYS A 27 0.03 15.25 -24.39
C LYS A 27 0.25 14.71 -25.81
N GLU A 28 1.48 14.35 -26.15
CA GLU A 28 1.87 13.80 -27.47
C GLU A 28 1.97 12.28 -27.50
N PHE A 29 1.91 11.61 -26.34
CA PHE A 29 2.11 10.17 -26.19
C PHE A 29 0.97 9.53 -25.43
N CYS A 30 0.57 8.32 -25.84
CA CYS A 30 -0.49 7.56 -25.16
C CYS A 30 -0.12 7.15 -23.72
N SER A 31 1.17 7.01 -23.43
CA SER A 31 1.69 6.56 -22.13
C SER A 31 3.05 7.18 -21.79
N ARG A 32 3.42 7.09 -20.49
CA ARG A 32 4.77 7.48 -20.03
C ARG A 32 5.86 6.58 -20.64
N VAL A 33 5.54 5.34 -20.98
CA VAL A 33 6.46 4.40 -21.63
C VAL A 33 6.78 4.88 -23.04
N CYS A 34 5.78 5.28 -23.82
CA CYS A 34 5.98 5.83 -25.17
C CYS A 34 6.78 7.13 -25.13
N SER A 35 6.47 8.03 -24.20
CA SER A 35 7.24 9.27 -24.01
C SER A 35 8.70 8.98 -23.65
N GLY A 36 8.96 8.06 -22.72
CA GLY A 36 10.32 7.69 -22.29
C GLY A 36 11.13 7.04 -23.41
N ARG A 37 10.53 6.14 -24.19
CA ARG A 37 11.18 5.47 -25.34
C ARG A 37 11.48 6.48 -26.46
N TYR A 38 10.55 7.35 -26.79
CA TYR A 38 10.75 8.39 -27.82
C TYR A 38 11.91 9.30 -27.45
N ASN A 39 11.92 9.86 -26.23
CA ASN A 39 12.99 10.73 -25.76
C ASN A 39 14.35 9.99 -25.67
N GLY A 40 14.35 8.70 -25.34
CA GLY A 40 15.55 7.86 -25.36
C GLY A 40 16.10 7.63 -26.79
N GLN A 41 15.22 7.44 -27.78
CA GLN A 41 15.61 7.26 -29.19
C GLN A 41 16.15 8.54 -29.82
N GLN A 42 15.64 9.71 -29.43
CA GLN A 42 16.11 11.01 -29.91
C GLN A 42 17.44 11.47 -29.26
N GLY A 43 17.99 10.68 -28.34
CA GLY A 43 19.18 11.09 -27.59
C GLY A 43 18.96 12.29 -26.66
N GLU A 44 17.71 12.73 -26.53
CA GLU A 44 17.32 13.84 -25.66
C GLU A 44 17.13 13.36 -24.21
N GLY A 45 18.12 12.70 -23.65
CA GLY A 45 18.25 12.57 -22.21
C GLY A 45 18.26 13.97 -21.58
N ARG A 46 17.63 14.15 -20.41
CA ARG A 46 17.62 15.44 -19.69
C ARG A 46 19.01 16.07 -19.72
N LYS A 47 19.17 17.14 -20.51
CA LYS A 47 20.36 17.97 -20.49
C LYS A 47 20.34 18.71 -19.16
N TYR A 48 21.14 18.25 -18.22
CA TYR A 48 21.40 18.97 -16.98
C TYR A 48 22.50 20.02 -17.24
N SER A 49 22.43 21.18 -16.55
CA SER A 49 23.51 22.15 -16.59
C SER A 49 24.83 21.50 -16.13
N ASP A 50 25.95 22.03 -16.57
CA ASP A 50 27.28 21.51 -16.23
C ASP A 50 27.53 21.43 -14.72
N GLU A 51 26.93 22.32 -13.92
CA GLU A 51 26.95 22.25 -12.45
C GLU A 51 26.21 21.04 -11.89
N VAL A 52 25.05 20.69 -12.48
CA VAL A 52 24.28 19.50 -12.05
C VAL A 52 24.98 18.23 -12.50
N ASN A 53 25.63 18.23 -13.66
CA ASN A 53 26.42 17.10 -14.14
C ASN A 53 27.68 16.88 -13.27
N LYS A 54 28.31 17.93 -12.80
CA LYS A 54 29.44 17.84 -11.81
C LYS A 54 28.99 17.22 -10.49
N LYS A 55 27.75 17.46 -10.04
CA LYS A 55 27.19 16.89 -8.80
C LYS A 55 26.69 15.45 -8.95
N LYS A 56 26.29 15.00 -10.15
CA LYS A 56 25.70 13.67 -10.42
C LYS A 56 26.69 12.59 -10.87
N GLY A 57 27.94 12.85 -10.79
CA GLY A 57 28.99 11.93 -11.27
C GLY A 57 29.42 12.20 -12.72
N ARG A 58 30.66 12.02 -12.96
CA ARG A 58 31.32 12.25 -14.25
C ARG A 58 30.94 11.14 -15.23
N LYS A 59 30.40 11.48 -16.41
CA LYS A 59 30.08 10.52 -17.47
C LYS A 59 31.22 10.48 -18.50
N GLY A 60 31.38 9.33 -19.15
CA GLY A 60 32.41 9.15 -20.19
C GLY A 60 33.81 9.30 -19.61
N ASP A 61 34.71 9.88 -20.37
CA ASP A 61 36.14 10.11 -20.07
C ASP A 61 36.36 10.91 -18.78
N LEU A 62 35.40 11.68 -18.34
CA LEU A 62 35.46 12.39 -17.05
C LEU A 62 35.20 11.45 -15.83
N ASN A 63 34.78 10.23 -16.05
CA ASN A 63 34.64 9.23 -14.99
C ASN A 63 35.99 8.53 -14.79
N ALA A 64 36.53 8.55 -13.58
CA ALA A 64 37.80 7.88 -13.24
C ALA A 64 37.84 6.36 -13.56
N PHE A 65 36.64 5.75 -13.73
CA PHE A 65 36.48 4.34 -14.11
C PHE A 65 36.05 4.13 -15.56
N TYR A 66 35.98 5.20 -16.38
CA TYR A 66 35.61 5.06 -17.79
C TYR A 66 36.67 4.21 -18.53
N GLY A 67 36.22 3.21 -19.26
CA GLY A 67 37.10 2.26 -19.96
C GLY A 67 37.88 1.27 -19.09
N LYS A 68 37.69 1.31 -17.75
CA LYS A 68 38.28 0.34 -16.84
C LYS A 68 37.24 -0.74 -16.50
N SER A 69 37.67 -1.97 -16.46
CA SER A 69 36.91 -3.10 -15.89
C SER A 69 37.38 -3.36 -14.47
N HIS A 70 36.49 -3.85 -13.64
CA HIS A 70 36.86 -4.35 -12.30
C HIS A 70 37.86 -5.49 -12.45
N SER A 71 38.83 -5.59 -11.51
CA SER A 71 39.71 -6.73 -11.43
C SER A 71 38.93 -8.04 -11.24
N GLU A 72 39.47 -9.17 -11.65
CA GLU A 72 38.82 -10.48 -11.47
C GLU A 72 38.45 -10.74 -10.00
N GLU A 73 39.39 -10.40 -9.07
CA GLU A 73 39.12 -10.47 -7.63
C GLU A 73 37.91 -9.61 -7.19
N SER A 74 37.76 -8.39 -7.77
CA SER A 74 36.63 -7.53 -7.48
C SER A 74 35.32 -8.09 -8.09
N LYS A 75 35.39 -8.70 -9.26
CA LYS A 75 34.26 -9.38 -9.91
C LYS A 75 33.83 -10.62 -9.13
N GLU A 76 34.79 -11.41 -8.63
CA GLU A 76 34.51 -12.55 -7.74
C GLU A 76 33.84 -12.10 -6.46
N LYS A 77 34.35 -11.08 -5.74
CA LYS A 77 33.71 -10.52 -4.54
C LYS A 77 32.30 -10.00 -4.82
N MET A 78 32.08 -9.32 -5.95
CA MET A 78 30.75 -8.88 -6.37
C MET A 78 29.83 -10.06 -6.69
N SER A 79 30.36 -11.10 -7.37
CA SER A 79 29.62 -12.33 -7.66
C SER A 79 29.25 -13.08 -6.38
N GLU A 80 30.18 -13.22 -5.44
CA GLU A 80 29.93 -13.85 -4.14
C GLU A 80 28.93 -13.05 -3.31
N SER A 81 29.03 -11.73 -3.30
CA SER A 81 28.06 -10.86 -2.60
C SER A 81 26.66 -10.88 -3.23
N SER A 82 26.57 -11.28 -4.51
CA SER A 82 25.30 -11.41 -5.25
C SER A 82 24.71 -12.81 -5.18
N LYS A 83 25.43 -13.82 -4.64
CA LYS A 83 24.88 -15.15 -4.45
C LYS A 83 23.72 -15.08 -3.47
N TRP A 84 22.66 -15.82 -3.80
CA TRP A 84 21.51 -16.00 -2.92
C TRP A 84 21.99 -16.62 -1.62
N ASP A 85 21.71 -15.94 -0.52
CA ASP A 85 22.13 -16.34 0.81
C ASP A 85 20.95 -16.08 1.75
N ASP A 86 20.27 -17.15 2.14
CA ASP A 86 19.08 -17.08 3.01
C ASP A 86 19.36 -16.40 4.36
N SER A 87 20.63 -16.46 4.84
CA SER A 87 21.02 -15.80 6.09
C SER A 87 20.94 -14.26 6.02
N LYS A 88 20.89 -13.69 4.80
CA LYS A 88 20.71 -12.25 4.57
C LYS A 88 19.26 -11.81 4.61
N PHE A 89 18.30 -12.74 4.63
CA PHE A 89 16.88 -12.42 4.68
C PHE A 89 16.40 -12.37 6.12
N ARG A 90 15.62 -11.34 6.40
CA ARG A 90 14.93 -11.21 7.67
C ARG A 90 13.52 -11.78 7.50
N TYR A 91 13.11 -12.61 8.43
CA TYR A 91 11.77 -13.19 8.53
C TYR A 91 11.10 -12.71 9.81
N CYS A 92 9.83 -12.37 9.77
CA CYS A 92 9.04 -12.04 10.95
C CYS A 92 8.24 -13.24 11.48
N ASN A 93 7.98 -14.24 10.63
CA ASN A 93 7.28 -15.48 11.01
C ASN A 93 5.96 -15.22 11.76
N LEU A 94 5.08 -14.42 11.15
CA LEU A 94 3.82 -14.00 11.75
C LEU A 94 2.98 -15.20 12.21
N SER A 95 2.52 -15.14 13.45
CA SER A 95 1.49 -16.04 13.98
C SER A 95 0.15 -15.85 13.27
N ASN A 96 -0.80 -16.77 13.47
CA ASN A 96 -2.14 -16.61 12.91
C ASN A 96 -2.85 -15.36 13.45
N GLU A 97 -2.66 -15.06 14.74
CA GLU A 97 -3.24 -13.87 15.37
C GLU A 97 -2.66 -12.58 14.79
N GLU A 98 -1.33 -12.52 14.57
CA GLU A 98 -0.69 -11.38 13.93
C GLU A 98 -1.14 -11.20 12.48
N LYS A 99 -1.43 -12.29 11.75
CA LYS A 99 -2.02 -12.22 10.40
C LYS A 99 -3.43 -11.64 10.41
N GLU A 100 -4.24 -11.93 11.43
CA GLU A 100 -5.56 -11.30 11.59
C GLU A 100 -5.44 -9.78 11.80
N VAL A 101 -4.48 -9.34 12.63
CA VAL A 101 -4.16 -7.91 12.81
C VAL A 101 -3.71 -7.29 11.50
N LEU A 102 -2.78 -7.95 10.80
CA LEU A 102 -2.27 -7.49 9.51
C LEU A 102 -3.39 -7.34 8.48
N ASP A 103 -4.27 -8.34 8.35
CA ASP A 103 -5.42 -8.30 7.43
C ASP A 103 -6.37 -7.14 7.79
N GLY A 104 -6.66 -6.91 9.07
CA GLY A 104 -7.46 -5.78 9.53
C GLY A 104 -6.84 -4.42 9.21
N LEU A 105 -5.53 -4.27 9.43
CA LEU A 105 -4.79 -3.08 9.04
C LEU A 105 -4.78 -2.88 7.52
N LEU A 106 -4.64 -3.94 6.74
CA LEU A 106 -4.64 -3.87 5.28
C LEU A 106 -6.05 -3.61 4.70
N LEU A 107 -7.12 -3.97 5.39
CA LEU A 107 -8.47 -3.54 5.04
C LEU A 107 -8.69 -2.03 5.26
N SER A 108 -7.82 -1.39 6.06
CA SER A 108 -7.91 0.04 6.41
C SER A 108 -6.64 0.82 6.04
N ASP A 109 -6.04 1.51 7.00
CA ASP A 109 -4.93 2.46 6.85
C ASP A 109 -3.56 1.81 6.59
N GLY A 110 -3.47 0.49 6.64
CA GLY A 110 -2.24 -0.27 6.38
C GLY A 110 -1.91 -0.42 4.90
N CYS A 111 -0.62 -0.42 4.60
CA CYS A 111 -0.10 -0.63 3.26
C CYS A 111 1.17 -1.49 3.30
N LEU A 112 1.25 -2.48 2.43
CA LEU A 112 2.49 -3.21 2.16
C LEU A 112 3.18 -2.61 0.95
N SER A 113 4.49 -2.43 1.04
CA SER A 113 5.30 -1.92 -0.07
C SER A 113 6.55 -2.75 -0.27
N GLU A 114 6.74 -3.27 -1.49
CA GLU A 114 8.01 -3.85 -1.91
C GLU A 114 9.01 -2.74 -2.28
N LYS A 115 10.24 -2.83 -1.83
CA LYS A 115 11.37 -2.02 -2.32
C LYS A 115 12.31 -2.81 -3.21
N SER A 116 12.28 -4.12 -3.07
CA SER A 116 13.07 -5.06 -3.85
C SER A 116 12.20 -6.27 -4.17
N ARG A 117 12.61 -7.07 -5.15
CA ARG A 117 11.88 -8.30 -5.52
C ARG A 117 11.92 -9.39 -4.45
N ILE A 118 12.53 -9.14 -3.31
CA ILE A 118 12.83 -10.17 -2.30
C ILE A 118 12.27 -9.86 -0.92
N SER A 119 11.73 -8.67 -0.69
CA SER A 119 11.18 -8.28 0.61
C SER A 119 10.18 -7.15 0.53
N ALA A 120 9.27 -7.11 1.49
CA ALA A 120 8.30 -6.04 1.66
C ALA A 120 8.29 -5.53 3.11
N ARG A 121 7.62 -4.41 3.33
CA ARG A 121 7.40 -3.83 4.65
C ARG A 121 5.97 -3.34 4.80
N LEU A 122 5.50 -3.37 6.04
CA LEU A 122 4.25 -2.74 6.45
C LEU A 122 4.49 -1.27 6.78
N THR A 123 3.57 -0.41 6.35
CA THR A 123 3.49 1.01 6.72
C THR A 123 2.05 1.35 7.09
N PHE A 124 1.87 2.24 8.06
CA PHE A 124 0.55 2.73 8.45
C PHE A 124 0.66 4.13 9.06
N GLY A 125 -0.49 4.81 9.16
CA GLY A 125 -0.57 6.11 9.79
C GLY A 125 -1.93 6.32 10.43
N PHE A 126 -1.94 6.78 11.70
CA PHE A 126 -3.15 6.98 12.48
C PHE A 126 -3.17 8.35 13.15
N LYS A 127 -4.38 8.83 13.46
CA LYS A 127 -4.57 10.13 14.10
C LYS A 127 -3.96 10.20 15.51
N PHE A 128 -3.98 9.12 16.28
CA PHE A 128 -3.55 9.06 17.65
C PHE A 128 -2.24 8.27 17.78
N LYS A 129 -1.31 8.78 18.60
CA LYS A 129 0.02 8.20 18.80
C LYS A 129 -0.03 6.81 19.45
N GLU A 130 -0.99 6.59 20.32
CA GLU A 130 -1.19 5.34 21.03
C GLU A 130 -1.57 4.18 20.11
N THR A 131 -2.13 4.47 18.91
CA THR A 131 -2.52 3.43 17.96
C THR A 131 -1.33 2.67 17.38
N PRO A 132 -0.28 3.32 16.83
CA PRO A 132 0.97 2.64 16.48
C PRO A 132 1.59 1.87 17.66
N GLU A 133 1.55 2.41 18.88
CA GLU A 133 2.09 1.74 20.07
C GLU A 133 1.36 0.42 20.36
N GLU A 134 0.04 0.39 20.17
CA GLU A 134 -0.76 -0.81 20.34
C GLU A 134 -0.51 -1.83 19.21
N ILE A 135 -0.39 -1.35 17.95
CA ILE A 135 -0.02 -2.22 16.82
C ILE A 135 1.33 -2.91 17.05
N PHE A 136 2.30 -2.23 17.67
CA PHE A 136 3.61 -2.83 18.00
C PHE A 136 3.48 -4.00 18.99
N LYS A 137 2.55 -3.93 19.93
CA LYS A 137 2.29 -5.02 20.88
C LYS A 137 1.60 -6.20 20.18
N GLU A 138 0.63 -5.92 19.32
CA GLU A 138 -0.11 -6.91 18.57
C GLU A 138 0.73 -7.62 17.49
N LEU A 139 1.67 -6.90 16.87
CA LEU A 139 2.59 -7.42 15.83
C LEU A 139 4.00 -7.54 16.40
N HIS A 140 4.15 -8.27 17.51
CA HIS A 140 5.39 -8.38 18.26
C HIS A 140 6.53 -9.10 17.50
N SER A 141 6.21 -9.86 16.45
CA SER A 141 7.19 -10.48 15.55
C SER A 141 7.80 -9.49 14.55
N ILE A 142 7.28 -8.27 14.48
CA ILE A 142 7.74 -7.24 13.55
C ILE A 142 8.49 -6.12 14.29
N ASP A 143 9.71 -5.83 13.86
CA ASP A 143 10.41 -4.63 14.32
C ASP A 143 9.94 -3.40 13.54
N PHE A 144 9.58 -2.37 14.25
CA PHE A 144 9.14 -1.10 13.69
C PHE A 144 10.16 0.02 13.90
N SER A 145 10.19 0.98 12.98
CA SER A 145 10.89 2.24 13.20
C SER A 145 10.20 3.07 14.29
N PRO A 146 10.91 4.01 14.91
CA PRO A 146 10.26 4.97 15.82
C PRO A 146 9.06 5.64 15.16
N ILE A 147 8.03 5.91 15.98
CA ILE A 147 6.84 6.63 15.54
C ILE A 147 7.22 8.07 15.21
N TRP A 148 6.78 8.58 14.06
CA TRP A 148 6.95 9.99 13.69
C TRP A 148 5.60 10.62 13.33
N GLN A 149 5.48 11.91 13.56
CA GLN A 149 4.29 12.66 13.17
C GLN A 149 4.53 13.37 11.83
N SER A 150 3.62 13.20 10.89
CA SER A 150 3.65 13.92 9.62
C SER A 150 3.26 15.39 9.81
N GLU A 151 4.07 16.31 9.30
CA GLU A 151 3.78 17.76 9.35
C GLU A 151 2.52 18.14 8.57
N HIS A 152 2.23 17.42 7.47
CA HIS A 152 1.09 17.72 6.60
C HIS A 152 -0.22 17.13 7.13
N THR A 153 -0.24 15.83 7.45
CA THR A 153 -1.47 15.13 7.85
C THR A 153 -1.72 15.18 9.35
N LYS A 154 -0.70 15.55 10.15
CA LYS A 154 -0.69 15.46 11.62
C LYS A 154 -0.92 14.03 12.15
N CYS A 155 -0.91 13.03 11.28
CA CYS A 155 -1.01 11.63 11.67
C CYS A 155 0.34 11.10 12.18
N TYR A 156 0.28 10.12 13.06
CA TYR A 156 1.41 9.38 13.57
C TYR A 156 1.64 8.14 12.72
N HIS A 157 2.82 8.02 12.16
CA HIS A 157 3.21 6.98 11.23
C HIS A 157 4.29 6.08 11.81
N SER A 158 4.32 4.84 11.36
CA SER A 158 5.47 3.96 11.50
C SER A 158 5.60 3.05 10.29
N LYS A 159 6.74 2.41 10.18
CA LYS A 159 7.04 1.42 9.15
C LYS A 159 7.85 0.28 9.76
N SER A 160 7.57 -0.93 9.32
CA SER A 160 8.37 -2.08 9.70
C SER A 160 9.76 -2.06 9.04
N ASN A 161 10.67 -2.88 9.55
CA ASN A 161 11.80 -3.35 8.76
C ASN A 161 11.31 -4.09 7.51
N MET A 162 12.24 -4.38 6.60
CA MET A 162 11.98 -5.20 5.41
C MET A 162 12.04 -6.67 5.79
N TYR A 163 11.00 -7.44 5.48
CA TYR A 163 10.91 -8.86 5.74
C TYR A 163 10.63 -9.63 4.45
N HIS A 164 11.25 -10.81 4.32
CA HIS A 164 11.09 -11.65 3.14
C HIS A 164 9.68 -12.26 3.07
N ASP A 165 9.17 -12.74 4.18
CA ASP A 165 7.83 -13.33 4.29
C ASP A 165 6.68 -12.32 4.14
N LEU A 166 6.91 -11.03 4.45
CA LEU A 166 5.95 -9.98 4.08
C LEU A 166 5.82 -9.78 2.57
N LEU A 167 6.75 -10.29 1.75
CA LEU A 167 6.59 -10.26 0.31
C LEU A 167 5.43 -11.15 -0.15
N SER A 168 5.24 -12.33 0.46
CA SER A 168 4.10 -13.21 0.16
C SER A 168 2.77 -12.51 0.48
N GLU A 169 2.70 -11.80 1.60
CA GLU A 169 1.54 -10.99 1.95
C GLU A 169 1.35 -9.80 0.99
N ASN A 170 2.44 -9.17 0.56
CA ASN A 170 2.35 -8.12 -0.46
C ASN A 170 1.79 -8.66 -1.78
N LEU A 171 2.25 -9.81 -2.26
CA LEU A 171 1.75 -10.44 -3.49
C LEU A 171 0.29 -10.88 -3.34
N ARG A 172 -0.11 -11.32 -2.16
CA ARG A 172 -1.48 -11.71 -1.82
C ARG A 172 -2.45 -10.51 -1.89
N TRP A 173 -2.04 -9.34 -1.40
CA TRP A 173 -2.85 -8.13 -1.36
C TRP A 173 -2.71 -7.24 -2.60
N TYR A 174 -1.58 -7.32 -3.32
CA TYR A 174 -1.24 -6.46 -4.47
C TYR A 174 -0.74 -7.26 -5.69
N PRO A 175 -1.46 -8.29 -6.18
CA PRO A 175 -0.96 -9.23 -7.21
C PRO A 175 -0.56 -8.53 -8.52
N LYS A 176 -1.14 -7.39 -8.85
CA LYS A 176 -0.83 -6.55 -10.02
C LYS A 176 -0.47 -5.13 -9.65
N LYS A 177 0.09 -4.92 -8.43
CA LYS A 177 0.35 -3.61 -7.82
C LYS A 177 -0.93 -2.78 -7.55
N GLU A 178 -2.07 -3.41 -7.61
CA GLU A 178 -3.36 -2.87 -7.22
C GLU A 178 -3.84 -3.61 -5.98
N LYS A 179 -4.30 -2.87 -4.97
CA LYS A 179 -4.80 -3.45 -3.71
C LYS A 179 -6.13 -4.13 -3.97
N ILE A 180 -6.21 -5.41 -3.63
CA ILE A 180 -7.43 -6.22 -3.69
C ILE A 180 -7.71 -6.84 -2.32
N VAL A 181 -8.92 -7.36 -2.13
CA VAL A 181 -9.24 -8.22 -0.98
C VAL A 181 -8.87 -9.67 -1.30
N PRO A 182 -7.91 -10.28 -0.60
CA PRO A 182 -7.55 -11.67 -0.83
C PRO A 182 -8.72 -12.62 -0.54
N ARG A 183 -8.91 -13.63 -1.41
CA ARG A 183 -10.05 -14.56 -1.29
C ARG A 183 -9.95 -15.52 -0.10
N ASP A 184 -8.77 -15.64 0.48
CA ASP A 184 -8.47 -16.44 1.68
C ASP A 184 -8.51 -15.61 2.98
N ILE A 185 -8.82 -14.31 2.92
CA ILE A 185 -8.88 -13.43 4.09
C ILE A 185 -9.76 -14.01 5.20
N LEU A 186 -9.27 -13.93 6.43
CA LEU A 186 -9.98 -14.36 7.61
C LEU A 186 -10.72 -13.17 8.24
N ILE A 187 -12.05 -13.22 8.23
CA ILE A 187 -12.88 -12.27 8.95
C ILE A 187 -13.11 -12.77 10.37
N THR A 188 -12.42 -12.17 11.31
CA THR A 188 -12.44 -12.50 12.76
C THR A 188 -12.77 -11.24 13.57
N PRO A 189 -13.12 -11.35 14.87
CA PRO A 189 -13.27 -10.18 15.73
C PRO A 189 -12.04 -9.26 15.68
N LYS A 190 -10.82 -9.86 15.77
CA LYS A 190 -9.55 -9.11 15.77
C LYS A 190 -9.30 -8.38 14.45
N SER A 191 -9.46 -9.05 13.31
CA SER A 191 -9.29 -8.38 12.00
C SER A 191 -10.33 -7.28 11.78
N CYS A 192 -11.58 -7.49 12.16
CA CYS A 192 -12.64 -6.49 12.05
C CYS A 192 -12.46 -5.34 13.05
N TYR A 193 -11.89 -5.57 14.23
CA TYR A 193 -11.55 -4.52 15.17
C TYR A 193 -10.54 -3.53 14.55
N TRP A 194 -9.44 -4.02 14.02
CA TRP A 194 -8.42 -3.18 13.38
C TRP A 194 -8.92 -2.49 12.11
N TRP A 195 -9.76 -3.18 11.34
CA TRP A 195 -10.45 -2.58 10.21
C TRP A 195 -11.36 -1.41 10.65
N PHE A 196 -12.18 -1.61 11.68
CA PHE A 196 -13.08 -0.59 12.20
C PHE A 196 -12.33 0.58 12.88
N VAL A 197 -11.25 0.29 13.60
CA VAL A 197 -10.39 1.32 14.20
C VAL A 197 -9.81 2.26 13.14
N GLY A 198 -9.30 1.73 12.03
CA GLY A 198 -8.80 2.54 10.91
C GLY A 198 -9.95 3.23 10.17
N ASP A 199 -10.64 2.51 9.33
CA ASP A 199 -11.58 3.03 8.34
C ASP A 199 -13.07 2.89 8.71
N GLY A 200 -13.39 2.50 9.95
CA GLY A 200 -14.77 2.41 10.42
C GLY A 200 -15.27 3.69 11.09
N TYR A 201 -16.56 3.91 11.04
CA TYR A 201 -17.23 4.96 11.81
C TYR A 201 -18.68 4.60 12.11
N THR A 202 -19.26 5.25 13.13
CA THR A 202 -20.66 5.14 13.50
C THR A 202 -21.40 6.42 13.14
N SER A 203 -22.54 6.33 12.49
CA SER A 203 -23.39 7.46 12.15
C SER A 203 -24.85 7.06 12.15
N ARG A 204 -25.69 7.84 12.85
CA ARG A 204 -27.13 7.59 12.98
C ARG A 204 -27.43 6.13 13.36
N GLU A 205 -26.74 5.65 14.40
CA GLU A 205 -26.87 4.28 14.94
C GLU A 205 -26.51 3.15 13.96
N ASN A 206 -25.79 3.45 12.87
CA ASN A 206 -25.31 2.46 11.91
C ASN A 206 -23.78 2.48 11.91
N VAL A 207 -23.15 1.30 11.82
CA VAL A 207 -21.73 1.16 11.53
C VAL A 207 -21.52 1.19 10.04
N TYR A 208 -20.47 1.87 9.63
CA TYR A 208 -19.96 1.89 8.28
C TYR A 208 -18.48 1.47 8.27
N LEU A 209 -18.11 0.60 7.35
CA LEU A 209 -16.73 0.29 7.00
C LEU A 209 -16.44 0.93 5.65
N CYS A 210 -15.42 1.80 5.60
CA CYS A 210 -15.04 2.50 4.37
C CYS A 210 -14.30 1.53 3.45
N THR A 211 -14.95 1.15 2.38
CA THR A 211 -14.46 0.22 1.36
C THR A 211 -14.49 0.85 -0.02
N ASP A 212 -14.51 2.17 -0.08
CA ASP A 212 -14.65 2.95 -1.31
C ASP A 212 -13.55 2.66 -2.34
N SER A 213 -12.37 2.24 -1.87
CA SER A 213 -11.19 1.95 -2.71
C SER A 213 -11.18 0.53 -3.31
N PHE A 214 -11.99 -0.39 -2.78
CA PHE A 214 -12.11 -1.75 -3.29
C PHE A 214 -13.15 -1.85 -4.40
N THR A 215 -13.07 -2.90 -5.20
CA THR A 215 -14.08 -3.18 -6.23
C THR A 215 -15.41 -3.60 -5.62
N GLU A 216 -16.50 -3.49 -6.38
CA GLU A 216 -17.81 -3.99 -5.95
C GLU A 216 -17.77 -5.50 -5.68
N ASP A 217 -17.02 -6.27 -6.49
CA ASP A 217 -16.81 -7.71 -6.29
C ASP A 217 -16.09 -8.02 -4.97
N ASP A 218 -15.08 -7.23 -4.61
CA ASP A 218 -14.37 -7.36 -3.34
C ASP A 218 -15.30 -7.05 -2.16
N ASN A 219 -16.12 -6.01 -2.29
CA ASN A 219 -17.07 -5.63 -1.25
C ASN A 219 -18.19 -6.65 -1.08
N ASN A 220 -18.72 -7.20 -2.15
CA ASN A 220 -19.68 -8.28 -2.10
C ASN A 220 -19.09 -9.54 -1.46
N PHE A 221 -17.83 -9.86 -1.77
CA PHE A 221 -17.12 -10.96 -1.13
C PHE A 221 -16.95 -10.72 0.39
N LEU A 222 -16.57 -9.52 0.84
CA LEU A 222 -16.49 -9.18 2.26
C LEU A 222 -17.85 -9.29 2.95
N ILE A 223 -18.92 -8.82 2.31
CA ILE A 223 -20.29 -8.95 2.79
C ILE A 223 -20.66 -10.43 2.97
N ASP A 224 -20.33 -11.29 2.03
CA ASP A 224 -20.62 -12.72 2.13
C ASP A 224 -19.81 -13.40 3.24
N LYS A 225 -18.57 -12.98 3.47
CA LYS A 225 -17.78 -13.43 4.63
C LYS A 225 -18.43 -12.99 5.96
N LEU A 226 -18.92 -11.75 6.05
CA LEU A 226 -19.62 -11.24 7.23
C LEU A 226 -20.97 -11.96 7.45
N LYS A 227 -21.70 -12.29 6.39
CA LYS A 227 -22.92 -13.11 6.48
C LYS A 227 -22.65 -14.49 7.07
N LYS A 228 -21.55 -15.13 6.71
CA LYS A 228 -21.12 -16.40 7.31
C LYS A 228 -20.77 -16.30 8.79
N LYS A 229 -20.57 -15.08 9.31
CA LYS A 229 -20.39 -14.80 10.74
C LYS A 229 -21.71 -14.42 11.45
N GLY A 230 -22.84 -14.46 10.74
CA GLY A 230 -24.15 -14.18 11.29
C GLY A 230 -24.63 -12.73 11.15
N PHE A 231 -23.88 -11.87 10.43
CA PHE A 231 -24.26 -10.50 10.15
C PHE A 231 -24.97 -10.38 8.80
N ASN A 232 -25.75 -9.33 8.61
CA ASN A 232 -26.41 -9.05 7.33
C ASN A 232 -26.20 -7.60 6.88
N PRO A 233 -24.94 -7.20 6.63
CA PRO A 233 -24.64 -5.86 6.15
C PRO A 233 -25.07 -5.67 4.69
N SER A 234 -25.17 -4.40 4.28
CA SER A 234 -25.53 -3.99 2.91
C SER A 234 -24.42 -3.12 2.31
N LEU A 235 -24.33 -3.10 0.98
CA LEU A 235 -23.49 -2.16 0.27
C LEU A 235 -24.24 -0.86 0.03
N THR A 236 -23.61 0.28 0.30
CA THR A 236 -24.18 1.61 0.03
C THR A 236 -23.84 2.05 -1.41
N SER A 237 -24.56 3.06 -1.91
CA SER A 237 -24.24 3.69 -3.21
C SER A 237 -22.84 4.32 -3.31
N ARG A 238 -22.19 4.54 -2.16
CA ARG A 238 -20.78 5.01 -2.07
C ARG A 238 -19.79 3.89 -1.93
N ASN A 239 -20.18 2.66 -2.22
CA ASN A 239 -19.31 1.48 -2.14
C ASN A 239 -18.76 1.21 -0.72
N ARG A 240 -19.57 1.49 0.34
CA ARG A 240 -19.23 1.23 1.76
C ARG A 240 -20.13 0.14 2.31
N ILE A 241 -19.57 -0.71 3.16
CA ILE A 241 -20.31 -1.74 3.88
C ILE A 241 -21.00 -1.09 5.07
N ARG A 242 -22.33 -1.27 5.18
CA ARG A 242 -23.17 -0.69 6.24
C ARG A 242 -23.88 -1.78 7.02
N PHE A 243 -23.79 -1.70 8.33
CA PHE A 243 -24.63 -2.43 9.29
C PHE A 243 -25.80 -1.51 9.71
N ASN A 244 -27.01 -2.03 9.70
CA ASN A 244 -28.18 -1.30 10.23
C ASN A 244 -28.12 -1.24 11.77
N LYS A 245 -29.02 -0.47 12.41
CA LYS A 245 -29.02 -0.26 13.87
C LYS A 245 -28.96 -1.56 14.68
N LYS A 246 -29.75 -2.57 14.33
CA LYS A 246 -29.79 -3.86 15.04
C LYS A 246 -28.46 -4.61 14.89
N GLU A 247 -27.95 -4.68 13.68
CA GLU A 247 -26.68 -5.34 13.37
C GLU A 247 -25.47 -4.60 13.96
N THR A 248 -25.54 -3.27 14.06
CA THR A 248 -24.50 -2.41 14.62
C THR A 248 -24.15 -2.82 16.05
N ILE A 249 -25.15 -3.00 16.92
CA ILE A 249 -24.93 -3.40 18.32
C ILE A 249 -24.20 -4.76 18.36
N ASN A 250 -24.71 -5.73 17.61
CA ASN A 250 -24.14 -7.08 17.58
C ASN A 250 -22.72 -7.08 17.03
N PHE A 251 -22.46 -6.27 15.97
CA PHE A 251 -21.13 -6.17 15.37
C PHE A 251 -20.14 -5.52 16.32
N LEU A 252 -20.49 -4.40 16.96
CA LEU A 252 -19.61 -3.70 17.89
C LEU A 252 -19.28 -4.53 19.14
N GLU A 253 -20.23 -5.31 19.65
CA GLU A 253 -19.95 -6.26 20.75
C GLU A 253 -19.07 -7.41 20.27
N TRP A 254 -19.28 -7.93 19.07
CA TRP A 254 -18.48 -9.03 18.52
C TRP A 254 -17.02 -8.66 18.28
N ILE A 255 -16.73 -7.41 17.83
CA ILE A 255 -15.35 -6.94 17.57
C ILE A 255 -14.68 -6.35 18.81
N LYS A 256 -15.38 -6.21 19.93
CA LYS A 256 -14.84 -5.60 21.15
C LYS A 256 -13.72 -6.46 21.73
N PRO A 257 -12.49 -5.94 21.89
CA PRO A 257 -11.39 -6.72 22.45
C PRO A 257 -11.58 -6.96 23.95
N GLU A 258 -11.05 -8.08 24.45
CA GLU A 258 -11.15 -8.47 25.86
C GLU A 258 -10.51 -7.44 26.79
N GLU A 259 -9.37 -6.88 26.42
CA GLU A 259 -8.67 -5.82 27.17
C GLU A 259 -9.43 -4.47 27.17
N GLY A 260 -10.51 -4.40 26.40
CA GLY A 260 -11.32 -3.21 26.24
C GLY A 260 -10.90 -2.32 25.05
N ILE A 261 -11.77 -1.38 24.74
CA ILE A 261 -11.59 -0.48 23.60
C ILE A 261 -10.56 0.58 23.95
N MET A 262 -9.59 0.83 23.04
CA MET A 262 -8.64 1.93 23.17
C MET A 262 -9.37 3.24 23.45
N LYS A 263 -8.96 3.96 24.50
CA LYS A 263 -9.63 5.16 25.04
C LYS A 263 -9.94 6.20 23.95
N GLN A 264 -9.00 6.43 23.04
CA GLN A 264 -9.12 7.42 21.95
C GLN A 264 -10.13 7.04 20.86
N TYR A 265 -10.61 5.79 20.83
CA TYR A 265 -11.60 5.30 19.87
C TYR A 265 -12.97 4.98 20.50
N LYS A 266 -13.17 5.18 21.80
CA LYS A 266 -14.46 4.91 22.49
C LYS A 266 -15.63 5.58 21.79
N TYR A 267 -15.42 6.80 21.25
CA TYR A 267 -16.45 7.53 20.52
C TYR A 267 -17.03 6.77 19.30
N LYS A 268 -16.28 5.81 18.72
CA LYS A 268 -16.78 4.98 17.61
C LYS A 268 -17.78 3.92 18.08
N TRP A 269 -17.78 3.59 19.37
CA TRP A 269 -18.70 2.65 20.02
C TRP A 269 -19.89 3.33 20.72
N GLU A 270 -19.91 4.66 20.76
CA GLU A 270 -21.03 5.43 21.28
C GLU A 270 -22.13 5.51 20.20
N ILE A 271 -23.32 4.89 20.45
CA ILE A 271 -24.42 4.75 19.53
C ILE A 271 -25.60 5.61 20.01
#